data_1a0f99710143195bbb37b991676b5a0e
#
_entry.id   1a0f99710143195bbb37b991676b5a0e
#
_cell.length_a   1.000
_cell.length_b   1.000
_cell.length_c   1.000
_cell.angle_alpha   90.00
_cell.angle_beta   90.00
_cell.angle_gamma   90.00
#
_symmetry.space_group_name_H-M   'P 1'
#
loop_
_entity.id
_entity.type
_entity.pdbx_description
1 polymer ?
#
loop_
_entity_poly.entity_id
_entity_poly.type
_entity_poly.pdbx_seq_one_letter_code
_entity_poly.pdbx_strand_id
1 'polypeptide(L)'
;MSSHVSNARPAPDKVIADIAAYVDGYPIKNKLAWETARLTLIDSLGCGFEALAYPGCTKLLGPLVPGTIVPNGAKVPGTPYQLDPVTAAFNLGAMIRWLDYNDAFYGATVIHPSDNIGALLMLADYLSRTRAAQGKPPLTMRNVLEVIVKAYEIQGGLAIENGFTAAGLDHTLLVKIATTAAAAKLLGGTREEIVNAVSNAWVDGHALATFRRRPNTGPRKSWAAGDAASRGVWLALLALKGEMGYPSALTAKTWGFYDVLFKGQPFKFQRPFGTYVMENVLFKIAYPTAFHGQSAVEAAIKLHPLVKDRLDDIERIDVRCHNSSMVILDKTGPLHNFADRDHCMQYMIAVGMIFGKLTAGDYEDHVAADPRIDKLRAKMKLSEHAPYEKDYHDPAKRTNSNSIRVHFRDGGSTPLSEVLYPLGHRRRRKEGVPLLMEKFGKNVARVFAAKQRDRILKVCLDQKTLEAMAVHEFVDLMAV
;
A
#
# COMPACT_ATOMS: atom_id res chain seq x y z
N MET A 1 -19.31 20.53 44.92
CA MET A 1 -18.42 21.61 44.41
C MET A 1 -18.38 21.45 42.91
N SER A 2 -18.94 22.39 42.14
CA SER A 2 -18.83 22.37 40.71
C SER A 2 -17.37 22.74 40.35
N SER A 3 -16.62 21.78 39.89
CA SER A 3 -15.28 22.07 39.35
C SER A 3 -15.46 22.97 38.10
N HIS A 4 -15.11 24.23 38.21
CA HIS A 4 -15.01 25.09 37.05
C HIS A 4 -13.92 24.55 36.12
N VAL A 5 -14.32 23.84 35.09
CA VAL A 5 -13.40 23.33 34.05
C VAL A 5 -13.11 24.51 33.12
N SER A 6 -11.85 24.91 33.00
CA SER A 6 -11.44 25.97 32.07
C SER A 6 -11.74 25.56 30.63
N ASN A 7 -12.33 26.48 29.83
CA ASN A 7 -12.52 26.29 28.38
C ASN A 7 -11.31 26.79 27.55
N ALA A 8 -10.17 27.07 28.21
CA ALA A 8 -8.93 27.41 27.51
C ALA A 8 -8.43 26.21 26.69
N ARG A 9 -8.15 26.46 25.40
CA ARG A 9 -7.62 25.42 24.51
C ARG A 9 -6.17 25.12 24.87
N PRO A 10 -5.79 23.84 25.05
CA PRO A 10 -4.40 23.47 25.26
C PRO A 10 -3.58 23.64 23.98
N ALA A 11 -2.25 23.53 24.09
CA ALA A 11 -1.39 23.35 22.93
C ALA A 11 -1.76 22.07 22.18
N PRO A 12 -1.55 22.00 20.85
CA PRO A 12 -1.79 20.79 20.09
C PRO A 12 -1.00 19.59 20.61
N ASP A 13 -1.60 18.42 20.56
CA ASP A 13 -0.94 17.14 20.87
C ASP A 13 0.41 17.06 20.17
N LYS A 14 1.46 16.68 20.91
CA LYS A 14 2.83 16.68 20.40
C LYS A 14 2.98 15.91 19.09
N VAL A 15 2.32 14.77 18.94
CA VAL A 15 2.37 13.95 17.71
C VAL A 15 1.82 14.71 16.51
N ILE A 16 0.74 15.46 16.68
CA ILE A 16 0.14 16.26 15.62
C ILE A 16 1.07 17.42 15.24
N ALA A 17 1.63 18.11 16.25
CA ALA A 17 2.58 19.19 16.04
C ALA A 17 3.87 18.70 15.35
N ASP A 18 4.40 17.55 15.74
CA ASP A 18 5.59 16.93 15.14
C ASP A 18 5.34 16.54 13.66
N ILE A 19 4.17 15.97 13.34
CA ILE A 19 3.78 15.67 11.96
C ILE A 19 3.70 16.94 11.12
N ALA A 20 3.07 17.98 11.63
CA ALA A 20 2.96 19.26 10.92
C ALA A 20 4.33 19.92 10.71
N ALA A 21 5.18 19.94 11.74
CA ALA A 21 6.52 20.49 11.64
C ALA A 21 7.39 19.71 10.62
N TYR A 22 7.27 18.38 10.60
CA TYR A 22 7.97 17.52 9.66
C TYR A 22 7.52 17.76 8.22
N VAL A 23 6.22 17.71 7.96
CA VAL A 23 5.71 17.85 6.58
C VAL A 23 5.97 19.24 6.02
N ASP A 24 5.90 20.27 6.88
CA ASP A 24 6.15 21.66 6.48
C ASP A 24 7.63 21.94 6.20
N GLY A 25 8.52 21.59 7.13
CA GLY A 25 9.89 22.12 7.14
C GLY A 25 11.03 21.12 6.92
N TYR A 26 10.78 19.79 6.93
CA TYR A 26 11.88 18.83 6.81
C TYR A 26 12.47 18.78 5.40
N PRO A 27 13.78 19.08 5.21
CA PRO A 27 14.44 19.00 3.91
C PRO A 27 14.89 17.56 3.61
N ILE A 28 14.42 16.98 2.52
CA ILE A 28 14.85 15.65 2.08
C ILE A 28 16.22 15.79 1.39
N LYS A 29 17.29 15.35 2.08
CA LYS A 29 18.66 15.39 1.58
C LYS A 29 19.13 14.05 1.02
N ASN A 30 18.50 12.94 1.40
CA ASN A 30 18.92 11.60 1.04
C ASN A 30 18.55 11.29 -0.42
N LYS A 31 19.55 11.05 -1.25
CA LYS A 31 19.39 10.69 -2.67
C LYS A 31 18.62 9.38 -2.85
N LEU A 32 18.87 8.37 -2.00
CA LEU A 32 18.18 7.09 -2.05
C LEU A 32 16.67 7.26 -1.84
N ALA A 33 16.25 8.20 -0.97
CA ALA A 33 14.83 8.46 -0.74
C ALA A 33 14.14 9.01 -2.02
N TRP A 34 14.80 9.91 -2.75
CA TRP A 34 14.28 10.43 -4.03
C TRP A 34 14.21 9.35 -5.12
N GLU A 35 15.25 8.54 -5.26
CA GLU A 35 15.29 7.42 -6.20
C GLU A 35 14.20 6.39 -5.88
N THR A 36 14.04 6.05 -4.60
CA THR A 36 13.00 5.11 -4.17
C THR A 36 11.60 5.69 -4.35
N ALA A 37 11.39 6.97 -4.09
CA ALA A 37 10.09 7.63 -4.32
C ALA A 37 9.67 7.55 -5.80
N ARG A 38 10.60 7.72 -6.75
CA ARG A 38 10.34 7.49 -8.17
C ARG A 38 9.96 6.03 -8.43
N LEU A 39 10.70 5.07 -7.86
CA LEU A 39 10.41 3.65 -8.03
C LEU A 39 9.02 3.26 -7.50
N THR A 40 8.64 3.77 -6.32
CA THR A 40 7.31 3.50 -5.75
C THR A 40 6.18 4.15 -6.54
N LEU A 41 6.40 5.35 -7.09
CA LEU A 41 5.43 6.03 -7.96
C LEU A 41 5.15 5.19 -9.21
N ILE A 42 6.20 4.79 -9.94
CA ILE A 42 6.03 4.04 -11.20
C ILE A 42 5.50 2.62 -10.96
N ASP A 43 5.93 1.94 -9.88
CA ASP A 43 5.38 0.64 -9.50
C ASP A 43 3.89 0.73 -9.20
N SER A 44 3.48 1.76 -8.44
CA SER A 44 2.08 1.99 -8.08
C SER A 44 1.21 2.29 -9.31
N LEU A 45 1.68 3.14 -10.21
CA LEU A 45 0.98 3.40 -11.48
C LEU A 45 0.87 2.13 -12.32
N GLY A 46 1.94 1.34 -12.41
CA GLY A 46 1.94 0.06 -13.10
C GLY A 46 0.90 -0.92 -12.51
N CYS A 47 0.81 -1.02 -11.18
CA CYS A 47 -0.23 -1.81 -10.53
C CYS A 47 -1.64 -1.31 -10.88
N GLY A 48 -1.83 0.01 -10.92
CA GLY A 48 -3.10 0.63 -11.33
C GLY A 48 -3.47 0.30 -12.77
N PHE A 49 -2.53 0.30 -13.69
CA PHE A 49 -2.79 -0.07 -15.10
C PHE A 49 -3.16 -1.54 -15.26
N GLU A 50 -2.51 -2.44 -14.54
CA GLU A 50 -2.89 -3.86 -14.54
C GLU A 50 -4.29 -4.06 -13.96
N ALA A 51 -4.68 -3.29 -12.94
CA ALA A 51 -5.99 -3.38 -12.30
C ALA A 51 -7.15 -3.04 -13.23
N LEU A 52 -6.92 -2.25 -14.29
CA LEU A 52 -7.93 -1.92 -15.30
C LEU A 52 -8.42 -3.12 -16.12
N ALA A 53 -7.71 -4.23 -16.11
CA ALA A 53 -8.16 -5.49 -16.71
C ALA A 53 -9.24 -6.22 -15.88
N TYR A 54 -9.54 -5.76 -14.64
CA TYR A 54 -10.40 -6.47 -13.71
C TYR A 54 -11.74 -5.73 -13.52
N PRO A 55 -12.87 -6.30 -13.95
CA PRO A 55 -14.21 -5.69 -13.81
C PRO A 55 -14.57 -5.33 -12.36
N GLY A 56 -14.06 -6.09 -11.38
CA GLY A 56 -14.22 -5.78 -9.96
C GLY A 56 -13.65 -4.42 -9.58
N CYS A 57 -12.52 -4.01 -10.19
CA CYS A 57 -11.92 -2.69 -10.02
C CYS A 57 -12.66 -1.63 -10.83
N THR A 58 -12.82 -1.85 -12.14
CA THR A 58 -13.33 -0.82 -13.06
C THR A 58 -14.75 -0.38 -12.75
N LYS A 59 -15.60 -1.26 -12.19
CA LYS A 59 -16.95 -0.91 -11.73
C LYS A 59 -17.01 0.14 -10.62
N LEU A 60 -15.87 0.39 -9.94
CA LEU A 60 -15.77 1.39 -8.86
C LEU A 60 -15.30 2.76 -9.36
N LEU A 61 -14.82 2.82 -10.62
CA LEU A 61 -14.20 4.01 -11.18
C LEU A 61 -15.23 4.92 -11.84
N GLY A 62 -14.85 6.18 -11.98
CA GLY A 62 -15.66 7.21 -12.64
C GLY A 62 -16.18 8.27 -11.66
N PRO A 63 -16.98 9.21 -12.18
CA PRO A 63 -17.64 10.23 -11.36
C PRO A 63 -18.79 9.61 -10.55
N LEU A 64 -19.11 10.21 -9.40
CA LEU A 64 -20.28 9.81 -8.60
C LEU A 64 -21.60 10.00 -9.37
N VAL A 65 -21.68 11.04 -10.19
CA VAL A 65 -22.80 11.28 -11.10
C VAL A 65 -22.32 10.99 -12.51
N PRO A 66 -22.85 9.96 -13.19
CA PRO A 66 -22.43 9.60 -14.54
C PRO A 66 -22.47 10.77 -15.51
N GLY A 67 -21.44 10.91 -16.36
CA GLY A 67 -21.30 11.99 -17.34
C GLY A 67 -20.71 13.29 -16.78
N THR A 68 -20.45 13.38 -15.49
CA THR A 68 -19.81 14.58 -14.90
C THR A 68 -18.35 14.67 -15.38
N ILE A 69 -18.01 15.87 -15.90
CA ILE A 69 -16.63 16.27 -16.22
C ILE A 69 -16.35 17.55 -15.44
N VAL A 70 -15.30 17.56 -14.63
CA VAL A 70 -14.91 18.72 -13.82
C VAL A 70 -13.93 19.59 -14.63
N PRO A 71 -14.26 20.85 -14.94
CA PRO A 71 -13.34 21.76 -15.64
C PRO A 71 -12.01 21.90 -14.85
N ASN A 72 -10.88 21.70 -15.53
CA ASN A 72 -9.55 21.64 -14.90
C ASN A 72 -9.43 20.63 -13.77
N GLY A 73 -10.29 19.61 -13.74
CA GLY A 73 -10.24 18.50 -12.79
C GLY A 73 -9.03 17.60 -13.03
N ALA A 74 -8.72 16.77 -12.04
CA ALA A 74 -7.66 15.77 -12.15
C ALA A 74 -8.05 14.69 -13.17
N LYS A 75 -7.12 14.34 -14.05
CA LYS A 75 -7.30 13.23 -15.00
C LYS A 75 -6.77 11.94 -14.39
N VAL A 76 -7.61 10.91 -14.31
CA VAL A 76 -7.22 9.62 -13.75
C VAL A 76 -6.43 8.83 -14.80
N PRO A 77 -5.14 8.53 -14.59
CA PRO A 77 -4.28 7.86 -15.56
C PRO A 77 -4.87 6.55 -16.09
N GLY A 78 -4.79 6.32 -17.41
CA GLY A 78 -5.31 5.12 -18.07
C GLY A 78 -6.82 5.04 -18.18
N THR A 79 -7.55 6.12 -17.86
CA THR A 79 -9.01 6.21 -17.95
C THR A 79 -9.44 7.51 -18.66
N PRO A 80 -10.68 7.59 -19.16
CA PRO A 80 -11.22 8.83 -19.74
C PRO A 80 -11.71 9.84 -18.70
N TYR A 81 -11.54 9.60 -17.41
CA TYR A 81 -12.16 10.37 -16.34
C TYR A 81 -11.37 11.62 -15.96
N GLN A 82 -12.07 12.77 -15.92
CA GLN A 82 -11.56 14.04 -15.40
C GLN A 82 -12.49 14.51 -14.26
N LEU A 83 -11.99 14.42 -13.04
CA LEU A 83 -12.79 14.45 -11.81
C LEU A 83 -12.31 15.54 -10.83
N ASP A 84 -13.13 15.83 -9.81
CA ASP A 84 -12.65 16.55 -8.65
C ASP A 84 -11.53 15.78 -7.92
N PRO A 85 -10.67 16.46 -7.14
CA PRO A 85 -9.49 15.82 -6.58
C PRO A 85 -9.80 14.72 -5.56
N VAL A 86 -10.98 14.74 -4.91
CA VAL A 86 -11.38 13.73 -3.91
C VAL A 86 -11.81 12.44 -4.61
N THR A 87 -12.70 12.57 -5.60
CA THR A 87 -13.15 11.42 -6.41
C THR A 87 -11.99 10.83 -7.23
N ALA A 88 -11.11 11.66 -7.81
CA ALA A 88 -9.93 11.20 -8.52
C ALA A 88 -8.96 10.44 -7.59
N ALA A 89 -8.76 10.91 -6.35
CA ALA A 89 -7.96 10.25 -5.34
C ALA A 89 -8.49 8.84 -5.01
N PHE A 90 -9.81 8.69 -4.84
CA PHE A 90 -10.43 7.38 -4.66
C PHE A 90 -10.17 6.47 -5.86
N ASN A 91 -10.42 6.96 -7.07
CA ASN A 91 -10.27 6.18 -8.30
C ASN A 91 -8.84 5.61 -8.44
N LEU A 92 -7.83 6.49 -8.44
CA LEU A 92 -6.44 6.04 -8.60
C LEU A 92 -5.96 5.22 -7.39
N GLY A 93 -6.39 5.55 -6.17
CA GLY A 93 -6.07 4.77 -4.98
C GLY A 93 -6.66 3.36 -5.02
N ALA A 94 -7.89 3.19 -5.51
CA ALA A 94 -8.51 1.88 -5.72
C ALA A 94 -7.76 1.07 -6.79
N MET A 95 -7.39 1.70 -7.92
CA MET A 95 -6.59 1.05 -8.96
C MET A 95 -5.25 0.55 -8.41
N ILE A 96 -4.50 1.39 -7.71
CA ILE A 96 -3.17 1.04 -7.16
C ILE A 96 -3.27 -0.15 -6.20
N ARG A 97 -4.29 -0.18 -5.35
CA ARG A 97 -4.42 -1.18 -4.29
C ARG A 97 -5.13 -2.47 -4.71
N TRP A 98 -5.79 -2.47 -5.88
CA TRP A 98 -6.70 -3.53 -6.29
C TRP A 98 -6.11 -4.94 -6.21
N LEU A 99 -4.91 -5.12 -6.76
CA LEU A 99 -4.25 -6.43 -6.91
C LEU A 99 -3.40 -6.84 -5.70
N ASP A 100 -3.37 -6.04 -4.63
CA ASP A 100 -2.41 -6.23 -3.53
C ASP A 100 -0.94 -6.40 -4.03
N TYR A 101 -0.59 -5.63 -5.08
CA TYR A 101 0.68 -5.76 -5.79
C TYR A 101 1.58 -4.52 -5.66
N ASN A 102 1.09 -3.47 -4.99
CA ASN A 102 1.85 -2.32 -4.56
C ASN A 102 2.73 -2.66 -3.35
N ASP A 103 3.58 -1.73 -2.93
CA ASP A 103 4.58 -1.95 -1.89
C ASP A 103 4.03 -2.35 -0.51
N ALA A 104 4.95 -2.60 0.43
CA ALA A 104 4.65 -2.84 1.84
C ALA A 104 5.77 -2.32 2.74
N PHE A 105 5.48 -2.13 4.03
CA PHE A 105 6.48 -1.83 5.04
C PHE A 105 6.11 -2.51 6.37
N TYR A 106 7.12 -3.04 7.06
CA TYR A 106 6.94 -3.77 8.31
C TYR A 106 7.05 -2.89 9.55
N GLY A 107 6.09 -3.06 10.44
CA GLY A 107 6.03 -2.51 11.78
C GLY A 107 5.17 -3.39 12.68
N ALA A 108 4.87 -2.93 13.87
CA ALA A 108 3.82 -3.51 14.70
C ALA A 108 2.45 -3.51 13.98
N THR A 109 2.28 -2.58 13.04
CA THR A 109 1.23 -2.61 12.02
C THR A 109 1.89 -2.69 10.64
N VAL A 110 1.58 -3.74 9.87
CA VAL A 110 2.01 -3.83 8.47
C VAL A 110 1.19 -2.87 7.63
N ILE A 111 1.86 -2.08 6.81
CA ILE A 111 1.26 -1.02 6.01
C ILE A 111 1.67 -1.11 4.54
N HIS A 112 0.95 -0.38 3.69
CA HIS A 112 1.24 -0.17 2.28
C HIS A 112 1.39 1.34 2.03
N PRO A 113 2.59 1.91 2.15
CA PRO A 113 2.74 3.36 2.08
C PRO A 113 2.38 3.97 0.72
N SER A 114 2.49 3.21 -0.37
CA SER A 114 2.03 3.61 -1.70
C SER A 114 0.52 3.85 -1.81
N ASP A 115 -0.27 3.45 -0.82
CA ASP A 115 -1.70 3.77 -0.71
C ASP A 115 -1.96 5.29 -0.70
N ASN A 116 -0.96 6.11 -0.34
CA ASN A 116 -1.04 7.59 -0.38
C ASN A 116 -0.85 8.16 -1.80
N ILE A 117 -0.17 7.44 -2.71
CA ILE A 117 0.31 7.99 -3.99
C ILE A 117 -0.85 8.45 -4.87
N GLY A 118 -1.93 7.66 -4.95
CA GLY A 118 -3.08 8.00 -5.78
C GLY A 118 -3.68 9.35 -5.43
N ALA A 119 -3.88 9.61 -4.14
CA ALA A 119 -4.44 10.87 -3.66
C ALA A 119 -3.49 12.06 -3.88
N LEU A 120 -2.21 11.89 -3.57
CA LEU A 120 -1.22 12.97 -3.69
C LEU A 120 -0.97 13.34 -5.16
N LEU A 121 -0.93 12.37 -6.09
CA LEU A 121 -0.79 12.64 -7.50
C LEU A 121 -2.03 13.33 -8.07
N MET A 122 -3.24 12.88 -7.74
CA MET A 122 -4.47 13.46 -8.25
C MET A 122 -4.72 14.88 -7.71
N LEU A 123 -4.45 15.12 -6.43
CA LEU A 123 -4.51 16.47 -5.89
C LEU A 123 -3.49 17.40 -6.58
N ALA A 124 -2.26 16.93 -6.76
CA ALA A 124 -1.21 17.73 -7.41
C ALA A 124 -1.54 18.00 -8.90
N ASP A 125 -2.16 17.05 -9.60
CA ASP A 125 -2.62 17.23 -10.98
C ASP A 125 -3.71 18.32 -11.06
N TYR A 126 -4.74 18.23 -10.18
CA TYR A 126 -5.76 19.24 -10.06
C TYR A 126 -5.17 20.65 -9.81
N LEU A 127 -4.26 20.76 -8.83
CA LEU A 127 -3.60 22.02 -8.51
C LEU A 127 -2.74 22.53 -9.67
N SER A 128 -2.00 21.64 -10.34
CA SER A 128 -1.15 21.99 -11.47
C SER A 128 -1.98 22.55 -12.64
N ARG A 129 -3.11 21.91 -12.99
CA ARG A 129 -4.05 22.35 -14.03
C ARG A 129 -4.70 23.68 -13.67
N THR A 130 -5.19 23.82 -12.46
CA THR A 130 -5.84 25.04 -11.98
C THR A 130 -4.85 26.22 -12.01
N ARG A 131 -3.60 26.01 -11.56
CA ARG A 131 -2.56 27.04 -11.58
C ARG A 131 -2.19 27.43 -13.02
N ALA A 132 -2.00 26.46 -13.91
CA ALA A 132 -1.72 26.71 -15.32
C ALA A 132 -2.85 27.50 -16.00
N ALA A 133 -4.11 27.14 -15.74
CA ALA A 133 -5.28 27.88 -16.26
C ALA A 133 -5.36 29.31 -15.73
N GLN A 134 -4.76 29.62 -14.58
CA GLN A 134 -4.64 30.96 -13.99
C GLN A 134 -3.36 31.71 -14.42
N GLY A 135 -2.54 31.14 -15.34
CA GLY A 135 -1.26 31.73 -15.73
C GLY A 135 -0.18 31.68 -14.63
N LYS A 136 -0.35 30.84 -13.59
CA LYS A 136 0.60 30.65 -12.48
C LYS A 136 1.52 29.45 -12.77
N PRO A 137 2.77 29.44 -12.25
CA PRO A 137 3.66 28.29 -12.39
C PRO A 137 2.98 27.01 -11.87
N PRO A 138 2.93 25.92 -12.66
CA PRO A 138 2.36 24.65 -12.24
C PRO A 138 3.22 23.98 -11.16
N LEU A 139 2.65 22.99 -10.47
CA LEU A 139 3.43 22.08 -9.62
C LEU A 139 4.25 21.14 -10.54
N THR A 140 5.43 20.75 -10.06
CA THR A 140 6.29 19.78 -10.72
C THR A 140 6.19 18.40 -10.04
N MET A 141 6.63 17.36 -10.74
CA MET A 141 6.70 16.02 -10.17
C MET A 141 7.66 15.92 -8.97
N ARG A 142 8.64 16.84 -8.86
CA ARG A 142 9.47 16.96 -7.67
C ARG A 142 8.63 17.28 -6.42
N ASN A 143 7.63 18.12 -6.52
CA ASN A 143 6.71 18.41 -5.41
C ASN A 143 5.90 17.16 -5.00
N VAL A 144 5.49 16.35 -5.98
CA VAL A 144 4.78 15.09 -5.73
C VAL A 144 5.70 14.08 -5.04
N LEU A 145 6.91 13.88 -5.54
CA LEU A 145 7.88 12.96 -4.90
C LEU A 145 8.22 13.38 -3.47
N GLU A 146 8.37 14.69 -3.21
CA GLU A 146 8.62 15.21 -1.87
C GLU A 146 7.52 14.80 -0.88
N VAL A 147 6.26 15.04 -1.24
CA VAL A 147 5.14 14.73 -0.33
C VAL A 147 4.88 13.22 -0.24
N ILE A 148 5.23 12.43 -1.25
CA ILE A 148 5.23 10.97 -1.17
C ILE A 148 6.24 10.50 -0.11
N VAL A 149 7.49 10.98 -0.12
CA VAL A 149 8.48 10.64 0.92
C VAL A 149 7.94 10.98 2.30
N LYS A 150 7.35 12.17 2.46
CA LYS A 150 6.82 12.63 3.74
C LYS A 150 5.62 11.79 4.21
N ALA A 151 4.70 11.44 3.33
CA ALA A 151 3.56 10.57 3.66
C ALA A 151 4.02 9.16 4.08
N TYR A 152 5.00 8.59 3.39
CA TYR A 152 5.60 7.30 3.76
C TYR A 152 6.17 7.33 5.17
N GLU A 153 6.92 8.36 5.49
CA GLU A 153 7.57 8.48 6.79
C GLU A 153 6.55 8.69 7.92
N ILE A 154 5.51 9.51 7.70
CA ILE A 154 4.44 9.71 8.70
C ILE A 154 3.72 8.38 8.94
N GLN A 155 3.28 7.71 7.88
CA GLN A 155 2.55 6.46 7.98
C GLN A 155 3.39 5.37 8.65
N GLY A 156 4.65 5.20 8.21
CA GLY A 156 5.53 4.18 8.74
C GLY A 156 6.04 4.49 10.14
N GLY A 157 6.38 5.74 10.43
CA GLY A 157 6.80 6.17 11.77
C GLY A 157 5.75 5.84 12.83
N LEU A 158 4.48 6.07 12.51
CA LEU A 158 3.35 5.66 13.36
C LEU A 158 3.20 4.13 13.44
N ALA A 159 3.47 3.39 12.37
CA ALA A 159 3.24 1.95 12.29
C ALA A 159 4.33 1.09 12.95
N ILE A 160 5.59 1.59 13.08
CA ILE A 160 6.74 0.78 13.50
C ILE A 160 6.50 0.16 14.89
N GLU A 161 6.06 0.93 15.88
CA GLU A 161 5.90 0.45 17.26
C GLU A 161 4.46 0.39 17.74
N ASN A 162 3.49 0.87 16.94
CA ASN A 162 2.11 0.96 17.35
C ASN A 162 1.23 -0.07 16.62
N GLY A 163 0.65 -0.98 17.37
CA GLY A 163 -0.15 -2.11 16.89
C GLY A 163 -1.62 -1.74 16.62
N PHE A 164 -1.91 -0.90 15.64
CA PHE A 164 -3.29 -0.51 15.30
C PHE A 164 -4.16 -1.71 14.94
N THR A 165 -3.61 -2.67 14.19
CA THR A 165 -4.33 -3.90 13.85
C THR A 165 -4.64 -4.75 15.08
N ALA A 166 -3.76 -4.78 16.09
CA ALA A 166 -4.00 -5.44 17.35
C ALA A 166 -5.11 -4.75 18.17
N ALA A 167 -5.32 -3.45 17.96
CA ALA A 167 -6.45 -2.69 18.51
C ALA A 167 -7.76 -2.87 17.71
N GLY A 168 -7.77 -3.71 16.64
CA GLY A 168 -8.94 -3.93 15.80
C GLY A 168 -9.12 -2.93 14.66
N LEU A 169 -8.19 -1.98 14.51
CA LEU A 169 -8.24 -0.95 13.48
C LEU A 169 -7.51 -1.39 12.21
N ASP A 170 -8.02 -1.01 11.06
CA ASP A 170 -7.34 -1.26 9.78
C ASP A 170 -6.19 -0.26 9.57
N HIS A 171 -5.12 -0.72 8.93
CA HIS A 171 -3.94 0.13 8.65
C HIS A 171 -4.27 1.38 7.81
N THR A 172 -5.40 1.39 7.10
CA THR A 172 -5.80 2.51 6.26
C THR A 172 -6.14 3.78 7.05
N LEU A 173 -6.36 3.68 8.36
CA LEU A 173 -6.42 4.88 9.20
C LEU A 173 -5.15 5.73 9.09
N LEU A 174 -3.97 5.07 9.00
CA LEU A 174 -2.68 5.75 8.88
C LEU A 174 -2.49 6.37 7.49
N VAL A 175 -3.09 5.77 6.45
CA VAL A 175 -3.16 6.38 5.10
C VAL A 175 -3.90 7.71 5.18
N LYS A 176 -5.08 7.75 5.84
CA LYS A 176 -5.83 9.00 6.00
C LYS A 176 -5.00 10.08 6.70
N ILE A 177 -4.34 9.76 7.81
CA ILE A 177 -3.50 10.71 8.56
C ILE A 177 -2.36 11.25 7.70
N ALA A 178 -1.59 10.36 7.07
CA ALA A 178 -0.43 10.74 6.26
C ALA A 178 -0.84 11.53 5.00
N THR A 179 -1.89 11.09 4.31
CA THR A 179 -2.43 11.80 3.14
C THR A 179 -2.93 13.19 3.55
N THR A 180 -3.63 13.33 4.68
CA THR A 180 -4.13 14.64 5.14
C THR A 180 -2.99 15.64 5.35
N ALA A 181 -1.93 15.24 6.05
CA ALA A 181 -0.78 16.10 6.29
C ALA A 181 -0.08 16.51 4.98
N ALA A 182 0.17 15.55 4.09
CA ALA A 182 0.83 15.77 2.81
C ALA A 182 -0.04 16.59 1.84
N ALA A 183 -1.35 16.36 1.82
CA ALA A 183 -2.31 17.12 1.01
C ALA A 183 -2.41 18.58 1.47
N ALA A 184 -2.48 18.82 2.78
CA ALA A 184 -2.49 20.18 3.32
C ALA A 184 -1.22 20.96 2.92
N LYS A 185 -0.05 20.30 2.90
CA LYS A 185 1.20 20.89 2.41
C LYS A 185 1.14 21.21 0.91
N LEU A 186 0.64 20.31 0.07
CA LEU A 186 0.47 20.54 -1.38
C LEU A 186 -0.45 21.72 -1.67
N LEU A 187 -1.51 21.87 -0.87
CA LEU A 187 -2.45 22.99 -0.96
C LEU A 187 -1.83 24.33 -0.54
N GLY A 188 -0.61 24.34 0.00
CA GLY A 188 0.08 25.54 0.47
C GLY A 188 -0.28 25.94 1.89
N GLY A 189 -0.84 25.01 2.68
CA GLY A 189 -1.23 25.27 4.06
C GLY A 189 -0.08 25.68 4.96
N THR A 190 -0.35 26.61 5.86
CA THR A 190 0.53 26.98 6.97
C THR A 190 0.66 25.82 7.96
N ARG A 191 1.66 25.89 8.84
CA ARG A 191 1.85 24.85 9.89
C ARG A 191 0.61 24.70 10.78
N GLU A 192 -0.07 25.78 11.08
CA GLU A 192 -1.31 25.77 11.88
C GLU A 192 -2.45 25.07 11.12
N GLU A 193 -2.65 25.38 9.85
CA GLU A 193 -3.65 24.71 9.01
C GLU A 193 -3.34 23.21 8.85
N ILE A 194 -2.06 22.80 8.77
CA ILE A 194 -1.68 21.41 8.75
C ILE A 194 -2.01 20.73 10.10
N VAL A 195 -1.76 21.39 11.25
CA VAL A 195 -2.18 20.89 12.57
C VAL A 195 -3.69 20.70 12.61
N ASN A 196 -4.46 21.69 12.13
CA ASN A 196 -5.92 21.61 12.08
C ASN A 196 -6.39 20.45 11.22
N ALA A 197 -5.81 20.28 10.02
CA ALA A 197 -6.15 19.18 9.13
C ALA A 197 -5.85 17.81 9.75
N VAL A 198 -4.65 17.61 10.31
CA VAL A 198 -4.22 16.34 10.92
C VAL A 198 -5.06 16.01 12.15
N SER A 199 -5.41 17.01 12.99
CA SER A 199 -6.27 16.79 14.14
C SER A 199 -7.67 16.33 13.75
N ASN A 200 -8.24 16.92 12.69
CA ASN A 200 -9.52 16.48 12.12
C ASN A 200 -9.42 15.04 11.61
N ALA A 201 -8.31 14.65 11.00
CA ALA A 201 -8.12 13.28 10.54
C ALA A 201 -8.08 12.26 11.68
N TRP A 202 -7.61 12.63 12.87
CA TRP A 202 -7.68 11.77 14.07
C TRP A 202 -9.08 11.72 14.70
N VAL A 203 -9.87 12.77 14.61
CA VAL A 203 -11.25 12.80 15.12
C VAL A 203 -12.21 12.06 14.19
N ASP A 204 -11.93 12.06 12.89
CA ASP A 204 -12.77 11.42 11.87
C ASP A 204 -12.76 9.89 12.02
N GLY A 205 -13.90 9.22 11.75
CA GLY A 205 -14.08 7.77 11.92
C GLY A 205 -12.98 6.92 11.25
N HIS A 206 -12.67 5.78 11.86
CA HIS A 206 -11.61 4.88 11.42
C HIS A 206 -12.16 3.53 10.97
N ALA A 207 -11.53 2.95 9.94
CA ALA A 207 -11.91 1.65 9.43
C ALA A 207 -11.56 0.53 10.41
N LEU A 208 -12.49 -0.41 10.63
CA LEU A 208 -12.25 -1.64 11.38
C LEU A 208 -11.57 -2.69 10.50
N ALA A 209 -10.67 -3.49 11.08
CA ALA A 209 -9.91 -4.51 10.35
C ALA A 209 -10.73 -5.75 9.95
N THR A 210 -12.02 -5.82 10.27
CA THR A 210 -12.84 -7.01 10.09
C THR A 210 -12.88 -7.51 8.65
N PHE A 211 -12.90 -6.59 7.65
CA PHE A 211 -12.93 -6.94 6.23
C PHE A 211 -11.62 -7.53 5.67
N ARG A 212 -10.58 -7.64 6.51
CA ARG A 212 -9.32 -8.35 6.20
C ARG A 212 -9.17 -9.65 7.00
N ARG A 213 -10.15 -9.98 7.81
CA ARG A 213 -10.08 -11.13 8.73
C ARG A 213 -11.09 -12.19 8.36
N ARG A 214 -10.66 -13.44 8.42
CA ARG A 214 -11.56 -14.59 8.27
C ARG A 214 -12.66 -14.57 9.33
N PRO A 215 -13.91 -14.90 9.00
CA PRO A 215 -14.40 -15.31 7.67
C PRO A 215 -14.86 -14.16 6.77
N ASN A 216 -14.57 -12.89 7.12
CA ASN A 216 -15.11 -11.69 6.48
C ASN A 216 -14.21 -11.08 5.42
N THR A 217 -13.12 -11.76 5.00
CA THR A 217 -12.21 -11.21 3.99
C THR A 217 -12.97 -10.95 2.68
N GLY A 218 -12.89 -9.73 2.16
CA GLY A 218 -13.64 -9.35 0.98
C GLY A 218 -13.03 -8.21 0.18
N PRO A 219 -13.65 -7.85 -0.96
CA PRO A 219 -13.11 -6.87 -1.92
C PRO A 219 -12.84 -5.47 -1.34
N ARG A 220 -13.48 -5.09 -0.21
CA ARG A 220 -13.21 -3.81 0.46
C ARG A 220 -11.72 -3.62 0.75
N LYS A 221 -10.97 -4.70 1.03
CA LYS A 221 -9.52 -4.60 1.27
C LYS A 221 -8.74 -3.96 0.12
N SER A 222 -9.27 -4.06 -1.10
CA SER A 222 -8.65 -3.56 -2.32
C SER A 222 -8.98 -2.09 -2.64
N TRP A 223 -10.00 -1.49 -2.00
CA TRP A 223 -10.36 -0.09 -2.23
C TRP A 223 -10.40 0.77 -0.95
N ALA A 224 -10.30 0.16 0.23
CA ALA A 224 -10.33 0.89 1.50
C ALA A 224 -9.20 1.93 1.63
N ALA A 225 -8.07 1.70 0.98
CA ALA A 225 -6.97 2.66 0.94
C ALA A 225 -7.32 3.90 0.11
N GLY A 226 -7.94 3.71 -1.06
CA GLY A 226 -8.45 4.80 -1.89
C GLY A 226 -9.50 5.63 -1.16
N ASP A 227 -10.41 4.96 -0.43
CA ASP A 227 -11.41 5.59 0.44
C ASP A 227 -10.75 6.45 1.54
N ALA A 228 -9.79 5.89 2.27
CA ALA A 228 -9.06 6.59 3.32
C ALA A 228 -8.24 7.78 2.80
N ALA A 229 -7.56 7.62 1.67
CA ALA A 229 -6.74 8.67 1.06
C ALA A 229 -7.60 9.81 0.50
N SER A 230 -8.73 9.50 -0.17
CA SER A 230 -9.68 10.50 -0.66
C SER A 230 -10.27 11.31 0.50
N ARG A 231 -10.59 10.65 1.61
CA ARG A 231 -11.04 11.32 2.84
C ARG A 231 -9.96 12.25 3.39
N GLY A 232 -8.68 11.84 3.31
CA GLY A 232 -7.55 12.69 3.70
C GLY A 232 -7.46 13.99 2.88
N VAL A 233 -7.66 13.90 1.56
CA VAL A 233 -7.72 15.08 0.67
C VAL A 233 -8.89 16.01 1.07
N TRP A 234 -10.07 15.43 1.31
CA TRP A 234 -11.23 16.20 1.72
C TRP A 234 -11.01 16.96 3.03
N LEU A 235 -10.45 16.32 4.05
CA LEU A 235 -10.17 16.96 5.35
C LEU A 235 -9.12 18.07 5.23
N ALA A 236 -8.10 17.89 4.38
CA ALA A 236 -7.14 18.95 4.09
C ALA A 236 -7.82 20.16 3.43
N LEU A 237 -8.69 19.93 2.45
CA LEU A 237 -9.47 21.02 1.79
C LEU A 237 -10.35 21.77 2.76
N LEU A 238 -10.99 21.11 3.74
CA LEU A 238 -11.80 21.77 4.76
C LEU A 238 -10.95 22.64 5.67
N ALA A 239 -9.83 22.15 6.17
CA ALA A 239 -8.93 22.91 7.03
C ALA A 239 -8.42 24.19 6.35
N LEU A 240 -8.09 24.12 5.05
CA LEU A 240 -7.66 25.29 4.28
C LEU A 240 -8.80 26.26 3.91
N LYS A 241 -10.05 25.88 4.15
CA LYS A 241 -11.21 26.80 4.12
C LYS A 241 -11.48 27.48 5.46
N GLY A 242 -10.63 27.23 6.46
CA GLY A 242 -10.72 27.84 7.78
C GLY A 242 -11.38 26.96 8.85
N GLU A 243 -11.68 25.68 8.55
CA GLU A 243 -12.19 24.78 9.60
C GLU A 243 -11.15 24.56 10.68
N MET A 244 -11.57 24.74 11.93
CA MET A 244 -10.71 24.61 13.10
C MET A 244 -10.30 23.15 13.35
N GLY A 245 -9.13 22.98 13.96
CA GLY A 245 -8.70 21.70 14.51
C GLY A 245 -9.04 21.52 15.99
N TYR A 246 -8.69 20.33 16.49
CA TYR A 246 -8.93 19.89 17.86
C TYR A 246 -7.59 19.58 18.53
N PRO A 247 -7.02 20.47 19.35
CA PRO A 247 -5.64 20.36 19.83
C PRO A 247 -5.37 19.08 20.62
N SER A 248 -6.36 18.55 21.33
CA SER A 248 -6.26 17.32 22.13
C SER A 248 -6.98 16.12 21.50
N ALA A 249 -6.99 16.02 20.17
CA ALA A 249 -7.63 14.92 19.45
C ALA A 249 -7.14 13.52 19.89
N LEU A 250 -5.87 13.40 20.31
CA LEU A 250 -5.29 12.17 20.82
C LEU A 250 -5.43 12.02 22.33
N THR A 251 -5.21 13.09 23.10
CA THR A 251 -5.00 13.03 24.55
C THR A 251 -6.21 13.43 25.40
N ALA A 252 -7.29 13.96 24.78
CA ALA A 252 -8.49 14.35 25.53
C ALA A 252 -9.01 13.17 26.37
N LYS A 253 -9.08 13.38 27.71
CA LYS A 253 -9.53 12.33 28.61
C LYS A 253 -10.95 11.88 28.24
N THR A 254 -11.16 10.56 28.15
CA THR A 254 -12.42 9.90 27.79
C THR A 254 -12.78 10.03 26.30
N TRP A 255 -12.42 11.12 25.61
CA TRP A 255 -12.88 11.47 24.28
C TRP A 255 -11.82 11.43 23.20
N GLY A 256 -10.53 11.43 23.57
CA GLY A 256 -9.40 11.37 22.66
C GLY A 256 -9.12 9.96 22.17
N PHE A 257 -8.40 9.88 21.05
CA PHE A 257 -8.07 8.60 20.37
C PHE A 257 -7.44 7.58 21.31
N TYR A 258 -6.53 8.01 22.21
CA TYR A 258 -5.84 7.09 23.11
C TYR A 258 -6.81 6.38 24.05
N ASP A 259 -7.71 7.12 24.69
CA ASP A 259 -8.67 6.53 25.64
C ASP A 259 -9.73 5.69 24.90
N VAL A 260 -10.25 6.18 23.79
CA VAL A 260 -11.37 5.55 23.07
C VAL A 260 -10.93 4.28 22.31
N LEU A 261 -9.81 4.33 21.60
CA LEU A 261 -9.43 3.31 20.62
C LEU A 261 -8.10 2.61 20.92
N PHE A 262 -7.28 3.17 21.83
CA PHE A 262 -5.92 2.67 22.06
C PHE A 262 -5.64 2.30 23.51
N LYS A 263 -6.69 2.01 24.29
CA LYS A 263 -6.62 1.57 25.70
C LYS A 263 -5.83 2.53 26.60
N GLY A 264 -5.92 3.82 26.34
CA GLY A 264 -5.20 4.87 27.06
C GLY A 264 -3.69 4.93 26.80
N GLN A 265 -3.17 4.15 25.84
CA GLN A 265 -1.73 4.08 25.59
C GLN A 265 -1.30 5.17 24.56
N PRO A 266 -0.29 6.01 24.88
CA PRO A 266 0.26 6.95 23.94
C PRO A 266 1.08 6.22 22.87
N PHE A 267 1.19 6.84 21.68
CA PHE A 267 2.03 6.31 20.62
C PHE A 267 3.52 6.36 20.99
N LYS A 268 4.24 5.33 20.53
CA LYS A 268 5.69 5.20 20.65
C LYS A 268 6.34 5.46 19.29
N PHE A 269 7.52 6.08 19.33
CA PHE A 269 8.30 6.35 18.14
C PHE A 269 9.73 5.87 18.35
N GLN A 270 10.21 5.02 17.45
CA GLN A 270 11.58 4.50 17.49
C GLN A 270 12.61 5.57 17.14
N ARG A 271 12.21 6.55 16.32
CA ARG A 271 13.04 7.63 15.79
C ARG A 271 12.23 8.86 15.42
N PRO A 272 12.86 10.04 15.29
CA PRO A 272 12.22 11.19 14.66
C PRO A 272 11.83 10.89 13.21
N PHE A 273 10.87 11.64 12.66
CA PHE A 273 10.53 11.56 11.24
C PHE A 273 11.71 11.99 10.37
N GLY A 274 11.96 11.26 9.28
CA GLY A 274 13.06 11.46 8.36
C GLY A 274 12.75 10.92 6.96
N THR A 275 13.53 9.92 6.50
CA THR A 275 13.33 9.23 5.22
C THR A 275 13.44 7.71 5.32
N TYR A 276 13.47 7.19 6.55
CA TYR A 276 13.76 5.79 6.83
C TYR A 276 12.75 4.84 6.16
N VAL A 277 11.47 5.18 6.19
CA VAL A 277 10.42 4.30 5.63
C VAL A 277 10.56 4.19 4.12
N MET A 278 10.80 5.32 3.43
CA MET A 278 11.03 5.34 2.00
C MET A 278 12.27 4.52 1.60
N GLU A 279 13.36 4.63 2.34
CA GLU A 279 14.60 3.89 2.08
C GLU A 279 14.45 2.37 2.27
N ASN A 280 13.54 1.96 3.15
CA ASN A 280 13.38 0.57 3.57
C ASN A 280 12.06 -0.08 3.10
N VAL A 281 11.29 0.58 2.27
CA VAL A 281 10.06 0.02 1.70
C VAL A 281 10.34 -1.28 0.93
N LEU A 282 9.38 -2.18 0.92
CA LEU A 282 9.45 -3.52 0.34
C LEU A 282 8.57 -3.57 -0.91
N PHE A 283 9.15 -3.83 -2.06
CA PHE A 283 8.40 -3.99 -3.30
C PHE A 283 7.79 -5.39 -3.41
N LYS A 284 6.67 -5.50 -4.09
CA LYS A 284 6.13 -6.77 -4.59
C LYS A 284 6.41 -6.81 -6.08
N ILE A 285 7.45 -7.53 -6.48
CA ILE A 285 7.96 -7.46 -7.86
C ILE A 285 7.39 -8.59 -8.71
N ALA A 286 7.49 -9.83 -8.23
CA ALA A 286 7.20 -11.01 -9.03
C ALA A 286 5.75 -11.51 -8.85
N TYR A 287 5.15 -11.32 -7.67
CA TYR A 287 3.87 -11.95 -7.34
C TYR A 287 2.88 -10.97 -6.71
N PRO A 288 1.63 -10.89 -7.21
CA PRO A 288 0.55 -10.11 -6.61
C PRO A 288 -0.06 -10.89 -5.43
N THR A 289 0.58 -10.82 -4.27
CA THR A 289 0.15 -11.58 -3.08
C THR A 289 0.41 -10.81 -1.81
N ALA A 290 -0.28 -11.16 -0.73
CA ALA A 290 0.06 -10.66 0.60
C ALA A 290 1.56 -10.80 0.85
N PHE A 291 2.20 -9.76 1.40
CA PHE A 291 3.66 -9.73 1.44
C PHE A 291 4.27 -10.93 2.18
N HIS A 292 3.62 -11.42 3.24
CA HIS A 292 4.07 -12.59 4.00
C HIS A 292 4.09 -13.90 3.18
N GLY A 293 3.39 -13.95 2.06
CA GLY A 293 3.39 -15.08 1.13
C GLY A 293 4.45 -15.02 0.02
N GLN A 294 5.11 -13.88 -0.19
CA GLN A 294 6.04 -13.67 -1.32
C GLN A 294 7.14 -14.74 -1.40
N SER A 295 7.82 -14.98 -0.29
CA SER A 295 8.91 -15.98 -0.22
C SER A 295 8.39 -17.42 -0.29
N ALA A 296 7.18 -17.69 0.19
CA ALA A 296 6.57 -19.02 0.06
C ALA A 296 6.23 -19.32 -1.41
N VAL A 297 5.70 -18.34 -2.15
CA VAL A 297 5.44 -18.50 -3.59
C VAL A 297 6.75 -18.67 -4.36
N GLU A 298 7.79 -17.89 -4.06
CA GLU A 298 9.11 -18.06 -4.67
C GLU A 298 9.67 -19.46 -4.41
N ALA A 299 9.53 -19.98 -3.17
CA ALA A 299 9.96 -21.34 -2.81
C ALA A 299 9.13 -22.42 -3.52
N ALA A 300 7.82 -22.22 -3.67
CA ALA A 300 6.93 -23.16 -4.36
C ALA A 300 7.24 -23.25 -5.87
N ILE A 301 7.48 -22.11 -6.52
CA ILE A 301 7.85 -22.07 -7.94
C ILE A 301 9.20 -22.76 -8.19
N LYS A 302 10.18 -22.63 -7.28
CA LYS A 302 11.44 -23.38 -7.36
C LYS A 302 11.25 -24.89 -7.29
N LEU A 303 10.20 -25.35 -6.60
CA LEU A 303 9.87 -26.79 -6.53
C LEU A 303 9.03 -27.29 -7.71
N HIS A 304 8.37 -26.40 -8.47
CA HIS A 304 7.52 -26.78 -9.60
C HIS A 304 8.16 -27.81 -10.55
N PRO A 305 9.41 -27.65 -11.03
CA PRO A 305 10.02 -28.65 -11.94
C PRO A 305 10.14 -30.05 -11.34
N LEU A 306 10.21 -30.16 -10.01
CA LEU A 306 10.38 -31.44 -9.29
C LEU A 306 9.04 -32.13 -8.98
N VAL A 307 7.92 -31.37 -8.98
CA VAL A 307 6.63 -31.88 -8.50
C VAL A 307 5.54 -31.88 -9.55
N LYS A 308 5.65 -31.10 -10.64
CA LYS A 308 4.58 -30.88 -11.63
C LYS A 308 4.02 -32.16 -12.25
N ASP A 309 4.88 -33.16 -12.47
CA ASP A 309 4.53 -34.45 -13.10
C ASP A 309 4.18 -35.54 -12.06
N ARG A 310 4.18 -35.20 -10.75
CA ARG A 310 3.97 -36.12 -9.62
C ARG A 310 3.00 -35.58 -8.56
N LEU A 311 2.09 -34.64 -8.92
CA LEU A 311 1.19 -34.01 -7.96
C LEU A 311 0.29 -35.00 -7.20
N ASP A 312 -0.13 -36.06 -7.88
CA ASP A 312 -0.95 -37.11 -7.25
C ASP A 312 -0.16 -37.97 -6.26
N ASP A 313 1.16 -38.13 -6.46
CA ASP A 313 2.05 -38.87 -5.57
C ASP A 313 2.38 -38.11 -4.28
N ILE A 314 2.09 -36.82 -4.20
CA ILE A 314 2.35 -36.03 -3.01
C ILE A 314 1.50 -36.57 -1.87
N GLU A 315 2.15 -36.92 -0.76
CA GLU A 315 1.51 -37.32 0.49
C GLU A 315 1.26 -36.13 1.39
N ARG A 316 2.30 -35.30 1.63
CA ARG A 316 2.30 -34.17 2.55
C ARG A 316 3.23 -33.05 2.09
N ILE A 317 2.86 -31.82 2.41
CA ILE A 317 3.66 -30.61 2.15
C ILE A 317 3.88 -29.89 3.48
N ASP A 318 5.13 -29.85 3.94
CA ASP A 318 5.52 -29.13 5.14
C ASP A 318 5.94 -27.70 4.77
N VAL A 319 5.27 -26.71 5.36
CA VAL A 319 5.55 -25.28 5.17
C VAL A 319 5.98 -24.69 6.51
N ARG A 320 7.20 -24.15 6.58
CA ARG A 320 7.68 -23.44 7.76
C ARG A 320 7.66 -21.93 7.50
N CYS A 321 7.13 -21.17 8.44
CA CYS A 321 7.01 -19.73 8.33
C CYS A 321 7.14 -19.07 9.73
N HIS A 322 7.10 -17.75 9.77
CA HIS A 322 7.00 -17.00 11.04
C HIS A 322 5.53 -16.85 11.48
N ASN A 323 5.30 -16.57 12.75
CA ASN A 323 3.96 -16.53 13.36
C ASN A 323 3.01 -15.55 12.64
N SER A 324 3.48 -14.35 12.28
CA SER A 324 2.64 -13.37 11.59
C SER A 324 2.11 -13.88 10.25
N SER A 325 2.89 -14.72 9.52
CA SER A 325 2.40 -15.38 8.30
C SER A 325 1.25 -16.34 8.59
N MET A 326 1.34 -17.11 9.67
CA MET A 326 0.27 -18.04 10.07
C MET A 326 -1.01 -17.30 10.46
N VAL A 327 -0.89 -16.26 11.28
CA VAL A 327 -2.06 -15.45 11.72
C VAL A 327 -2.81 -14.85 10.56
N ILE A 328 -2.09 -14.41 9.52
CA ILE A 328 -2.67 -13.68 8.39
C ILE A 328 -3.12 -14.63 7.27
N LEU A 329 -2.33 -15.67 6.95
CA LEU A 329 -2.42 -16.42 5.71
C LEU A 329 -2.80 -17.89 5.87
N ASP A 330 -2.78 -18.46 7.09
CA ASP A 330 -3.21 -19.85 7.29
C ASP A 330 -4.74 -19.94 7.24
N LYS A 331 -5.25 -20.42 6.10
CA LYS A 331 -6.69 -20.56 5.85
C LYS A 331 -7.02 -21.97 5.37
N THR A 332 -7.86 -22.65 6.13
CA THR A 332 -8.49 -23.92 5.75
C THR A 332 -9.95 -23.69 5.32
N GLY A 333 -10.55 -24.66 4.64
CA GLY A 333 -11.94 -24.57 4.19
C GLY A 333 -12.11 -23.76 2.88
N PRO A 334 -13.37 -23.39 2.54
CA PRO A 334 -13.67 -22.73 1.28
C PRO A 334 -13.09 -21.33 1.19
N LEU A 335 -12.72 -20.92 -0.03
CA LEU A 335 -12.27 -19.57 -0.36
C LEU A 335 -13.29 -18.93 -1.30
N HIS A 336 -13.97 -17.89 -0.83
CA HIS A 336 -15.16 -17.35 -1.45
C HIS A 336 -14.93 -16.34 -2.57
N ASN A 337 -13.72 -15.74 -2.64
CA ASN A 337 -13.42 -14.68 -3.59
C ASN A 337 -11.90 -14.49 -3.76
N PHE A 338 -11.50 -13.68 -4.74
CA PHE A 338 -10.09 -13.39 -5.02
C PHE A 338 -9.33 -12.83 -3.79
N ALA A 339 -10.02 -12.06 -2.94
CA ALA A 339 -9.42 -11.46 -1.75
C ALA A 339 -9.18 -12.47 -0.62
N ASP A 340 -9.89 -13.60 -0.60
CA ASP A 340 -9.57 -14.73 0.25
C ASP A 340 -8.34 -15.49 -0.26
N ARG A 341 -8.26 -15.68 -1.57
CA ARG A 341 -7.24 -16.51 -2.24
C ARG A 341 -5.86 -15.87 -2.17
N ASP A 342 -5.73 -14.56 -2.41
CA ASP A 342 -4.47 -13.83 -2.31
C ASP A 342 -3.96 -13.64 -0.87
N HIS A 343 -4.79 -14.03 0.12
CA HIS A 343 -4.46 -14.10 1.55
C HIS A 343 -4.59 -15.54 2.10
N CYS A 344 -4.38 -16.56 1.27
CA CYS A 344 -4.31 -17.96 1.67
C CYS A 344 -2.96 -18.55 1.25
N MET A 345 -2.09 -18.83 2.22
CA MET A 345 -0.74 -19.39 1.96
C MET A 345 -0.82 -20.67 1.13
N GLN A 346 -1.72 -21.57 1.51
CA GLN A 346 -1.90 -22.86 0.86
C GLN A 346 -2.35 -22.70 -0.59
N TYR A 347 -3.24 -21.75 -0.89
CA TYR A 347 -3.69 -21.49 -2.26
C TYR A 347 -2.53 -21.01 -3.14
N MET A 348 -1.78 -20.02 -2.66
CA MET A 348 -0.68 -19.42 -3.41
C MET A 348 0.45 -20.42 -3.68
N ILE A 349 0.77 -21.25 -2.69
CA ILE A 349 1.75 -22.35 -2.83
C ILE A 349 1.26 -23.38 -3.85
N ALA A 350 -0.02 -23.81 -3.78
CA ALA A 350 -0.59 -24.78 -4.71
C ALA A 350 -0.50 -24.28 -6.15
N VAL A 351 -0.92 -23.04 -6.40
CA VAL A 351 -0.82 -22.40 -7.73
C VAL A 351 0.64 -22.36 -8.21
N GLY A 352 1.57 -21.94 -7.35
CA GLY A 352 3.01 -21.92 -7.67
C GLY A 352 3.56 -23.29 -8.02
N MET A 353 3.15 -24.34 -7.31
CA MET A 353 3.58 -25.72 -7.59
C MET A 353 2.97 -26.32 -8.86
N ILE A 354 1.69 -26.01 -9.14
CA ILE A 354 0.98 -26.56 -10.30
C ILE A 354 1.42 -25.88 -11.59
N PHE A 355 1.49 -24.52 -11.58
CA PHE A 355 1.65 -23.74 -12.82
C PHE A 355 3.07 -23.16 -13.01
N GLY A 356 3.94 -23.23 -12.00
CA GLY A 356 5.28 -22.63 -12.03
C GLY A 356 5.27 -21.09 -12.10
N LYS A 357 4.13 -20.46 -11.77
CA LYS A 357 3.92 -19.02 -11.77
C LYS A 357 2.80 -18.64 -10.81
N LEU A 358 2.67 -17.35 -10.50
CA LEU A 358 1.51 -16.77 -9.83
C LEU A 358 1.29 -15.36 -10.37
N THR A 359 0.13 -15.12 -10.95
CA THR A 359 -0.31 -13.84 -11.50
C THR A 359 -1.62 -13.42 -10.84
N ALA A 360 -2.05 -12.19 -11.06
CA ALA A 360 -3.33 -11.70 -10.52
C ALA A 360 -4.54 -12.48 -11.08
N GLY A 361 -4.47 -12.95 -12.33
CA GLY A 361 -5.51 -13.80 -12.94
C GLY A 361 -5.67 -15.17 -12.28
N ASP A 362 -4.63 -15.65 -11.59
CA ASP A 362 -4.69 -16.96 -10.93
C ASP A 362 -5.55 -16.95 -9.65
N TYR A 363 -6.09 -15.79 -9.24
CA TYR A 363 -7.06 -15.66 -8.15
C TYR A 363 -8.51 -15.65 -8.63
N GLU A 364 -8.77 -15.59 -9.95
CA GLU A 364 -10.13 -15.57 -10.50
C GLU A 364 -10.81 -16.93 -10.38
N ASP A 365 -12.16 -16.93 -10.40
CA ASP A 365 -12.97 -18.12 -10.11
C ASP A 365 -12.69 -19.29 -11.07
N HIS A 366 -12.41 -19.01 -12.34
CA HIS A 366 -12.13 -20.04 -13.33
C HIS A 366 -10.82 -20.82 -13.06
N VAL A 367 -9.78 -20.17 -12.47
CA VAL A 367 -8.56 -20.86 -12.04
C VAL A 367 -8.79 -21.56 -10.70
N ALA A 368 -9.51 -20.92 -9.78
CA ALA A 368 -9.83 -21.50 -8.48
C ALA A 368 -10.68 -22.77 -8.56
N ALA A 369 -11.40 -22.97 -9.66
CA ALA A 369 -12.16 -24.18 -9.94
C ALA A 369 -11.29 -25.41 -10.29
N ASP A 370 -9.97 -25.26 -10.47
CA ASP A 370 -9.07 -26.41 -10.72
C ASP A 370 -8.97 -27.27 -9.45
N PRO A 371 -9.45 -28.54 -9.50
CA PRO A 371 -9.53 -29.39 -8.31
C PRO A 371 -8.17 -29.78 -7.75
N ARG A 372 -7.07 -29.63 -8.53
CA ARG A 372 -5.71 -29.89 -8.07
C ARG A 372 -5.29 -28.92 -6.98
N ILE A 373 -5.79 -27.68 -7.04
CA ILE A 373 -5.47 -26.63 -6.04
C ILE A 373 -5.95 -27.07 -4.66
N ASP A 374 -7.23 -27.42 -4.53
CA ASP A 374 -7.80 -27.83 -3.23
C ASP A 374 -7.23 -29.18 -2.75
N LYS A 375 -6.94 -30.13 -3.66
CA LYS A 375 -6.22 -31.36 -3.31
C LYS A 375 -4.85 -31.09 -2.68
N LEU A 376 -4.07 -30.14 -3.21
CA LEU A 376 -2.77 -29.78 -2.65
C LEU A 376 -2.92 -28.98 -1.36
N ARG A 377 -3.88 -28.04 -1.28
CA ARG A 377 -4.17 -27.27 -0.05
C ARG A 377 -4.43 -28.20 1.13
N ALA A 378 -5.22 -29.24 0.93
CA ALA A 378 -5.56 -30.22 1.98
C ALA A 378 -4.34 -31.00 2.52
N LYS A 379 -3.25 -31.10 1.74
CA LYS A 379 -2.01 -31.81 2.11
C LYS A 379 -0.98 -30.90 2.79
N MET A 380 -1.22 -29.57 2.88
CA MET A 380 -0.29 -28.59 3.46
C MET A 380 -0.45 -28.47 4.97
N LYS A 381 0.68 -28.50 5.66
CA LYS A 381 0.78 -28.21 7.09
C LYS A 381 1.70 -27.03 7.29
N LEU A 382 1.13 -25.91 7.76
CA LEU A 382 1.89 -24.75 8.18
C LEU A 382 2.39 -24.95 9.62
N SER A 383 3.62 -24.52 9.88
CA SER A 383 4.21 -24.57 11.23
C SER A 383 5.11 -23.36 11.46
N GLU A 384 5.08 -22.85 12.67
CA GLU A 384 6.00 -21.81 13.10
C GLU A 384 7.43 -22.37 13.17
N HIS A 385 8.39 -21.57 12.72
CA HIS A 385 9.81 -21.84 12.86
C HIS A 385 10.47 -20.72 13.66
N ALA A 386 10.84 -21.02 14.90
CA ALA A 386 11.34 -20.02 15.85
C ALA A 386 12.51 -19.14 15.32
N PRO A 387 13.49 -19.66 14.54
CA PRO A 387 14.49 -18.81 13.91
C PRO A 387 13.90 -17.77 12.95
N TYR A 388 12.86 -18.11 12.16
CA TYR A 388 12.21 -17.17 11.25
C TYR A 388 11.46 -16.08 12.01
N GLU A 389 10.77 -16.45 13.09
CA GLU A 389 10.08 -15.50 13.97
C GLU A 389 11.07 -14.49 14.59
N LYS A 390 12.19 -14.99 15.12
CA LYS A 390 13.25 -14.13 15.69
C LYS A 390 13.79 -13.17 14.63
N ASP A 391 14.12 -13.65 13.44
CA ASP A 391 14.73 -12.86 12.38
C ASP A 391 13.73 -11.89 11.72
N TYR A 392 12.43 -12.20 11.73
CA TYR A 392 11.37 -11.29 11.29
C TYR A 392 11.30 -10.04 12.18
N HIS A 393 11.41 -10.21 13.49
CA HIS A 393 11.38 -9.11 14.47
C HIS A 393 12.72 -8.38 14.63
N ASP A 394 13.82 -8.95 14.20
CA ASP A 394 15.14 -8.32 14.25
C ASP A 394 15.21 -7.11 13.30
N PRO A 395 15.37 -5.86 13.82
CA PRO A 395 15.44 -4.67 12.98
C PRO A 395 16.57 -4.67 11.95
N ALA A 396 17.65 -5.41 12.21
CA ALA A 396 18.79 -5.52 11.30
C ALA A 396 18.52 -6.50 10.15
N LYS A 397 17.69 -7.50 10.39
CA LYS A 397 17.37 -8.55 9.41
C LYS A 397 16.05 -8.28 8.69
N ARG A 398 14.94 -8.19 9.45
CA ARG A 398 13.58 -8.01 8.91
C ARG A 398 13.28 -9.00 7.79
N THR A 399 13.59 -10.30 8.04
CA THR A 399 13.32 -11.36 7.06
C THR A 399 11.82 -11.55 6.85
N ASN A 400 11.48 -12.19 5.75
CA ASN A 400 10.13 -12.71 5.49
C ASN A 400 10.27 -14.18 5.06
N SER A 401 10.85 -14.98 5.93
CA SER A 401 11.33 -16.31 5.61
C SER A 401 10.21 -17.33 5.52
N ASN A 402 10.24 -18.11 4.45
CA ASN A 402 9.42 -19.31 4.31
C ASN A 402 10.27 -20.45 3.73
N SER A 403 9.96 -21.70 4.11
CA SER A 403 10.54 -22.88 3.49
C SER A 403 9.51 -23.99 3.28
N ILE A 404 9.70 -24.77 2.23
CA ILE A 404 8.76 -25.80 1.79
C ILE A 404 9.53 -27.10 1.53
N ARG A 405 8.98 -28.22 2.00
CA ARG A 405 9.41 -29.59 1.64
C ARG A 405 8.21 -30.42 1.25
N VAL A 406 8.30 -31.12 0.14
CA VAL A 406 7.26 -32.03 -0.34
C VAL A 406 7.67 -33.47 -0.05
N HIS A 407 6.76 -34.26 0.50
CA HIS A 407 6.94 -35.70 0.75
C HIS A 407 6.03 -36.50 -0.16
N PHE A 408 6.55 -37.57 -0.73
CA PHE A 408 5.85 -38.44 -1.66
C PHE A 408 5.50 -39.78 -1.00
N ARG A 409 4.46 -40.43 -1.52
CA ARG A 409 3.98 -41.77 -1.02
C ARG A 409 5.01 -42.88 -1.11
N ASP A 410 6.00 -42.76 -2.00
CA ASP A 410 7.10 -43.71 -2.12
C ASP A 410 8.17 -43.55 -1.01
N GLY A 411 7.95 -42.66 -0.05
CA GLY A 411 8.88 -42.31 1.03
C GLY A 411 9.94 -41.26 0.64
N GLY A 412 10.02 -40.87 -0.63
CA GLY A 412 10.91 -39.83 -1.11
C GLY A 412 10.47 -38.41 -0.70
N SER A 413 11.37 -37.45 -0.79
CA SER A 413 11.05 -36.04 -0.56
C SER A 413 11.89 -35.11 -1.43
N THR A 414 11.40 -33.89 -1.67
CA THR A 414 12.21 -32.86 -2.33
C THR A 414 13.30 -32.33 -1.39
N PRO A 415 14.35 -31.71 -1.92
CA PRO A 415 15.19 -30.82 -1.14
C PRO A 415 14.32 -29.74 -0.45
N LEU A 416 14.80 -29.19 0.68
CA LEU A 416 14.16 -28.04 1.32
C LEU A 416 14.33 -26.81 0.41
N SER A 417 13.22 -26.23 -0.04
CA SER A 417 13.24 -24.96 -0.75
C SER A 417 13.01 -23.83 0.26
N GLU A 418 14.03 -23.01 0.48
CA GLU A 418 14.01 -21.91 1.46
C GLU A 418 14.25 -20.57 0.78
N VAL A 419 13.49 -19.55 1.20
CA VAL A 419 13.67 -18.16 0.79
C VAL A 419 13.57 -17.26 2.03
N LEU A 420 14.67 -16.63 2.40
CA LEU A 420 14.74 -15.75 3.59
C LEU A 420 14.26 -14.34 3.27
N TYR A 421 14.64 -13.82 2.12
CA TYR A 421 14.31 -12.48 1.65
C TYR A 421 13.63 -12.57 0.29
N PRO A 422 12.36 -12.15 0.15
CA PRO A 422 11.70 -12.12 -1.15
C PRO A 422 12.36 -11.11 -2.08
N LEU A 423 12.14 -11.26 -3.39
CA LEU A 423 12.79 -10.48 -4.44
C LEU A 423 12.72 -8.95 -4.24
N GLY A 424 11.62 -8.43 -3.72
CA GLY A 424 11.44 -6.99 -3.45
C GLY A 424 12.05 -6.48 -2.15
N HIS A 425 12.72 -7.33 -1.37
CA HIS A 425 13.34 -6.93 -0.12
C HIS A 425 14.54 -6.01 -0.37
N ARG A 426 14.80 -5.05 0.55
CA ARG A 426 15.89 -4.06 0.43
C ARG A 426 17.27 -4.71 0.16
N ARG A 427 17.53 -5.90 0.69
CA ARG A 427 18.79 -6.65 0.48
C ARG A 427 18.94 -7.22 -0.92
N ARG A 428 17.83 -7.32 -1.68
CA ARG A 428 17.81 -7.82 -3.06
C ARG A 428 17.48 -6.71 -4.08
N ARG A 429 17.64 -5.41 -3.70
CA ARG A 429 17.33 -4.27 -4.58
C ARG A 429 18.11 -4.32 -5.90
N LYS A 430 19.38 -4.74 -5.88
CA LYS A 430 20.21 -4.85 -7.08
C LYS A 430 19.60 -5.85 -8.10
N GLU A 431 19.06 -6.96 -7.61
CA GLU A 431 18.36 -7.96 -8.42
C GLU A 431 16.94 -7.50 -8.78
N GLY A 432 16.23 -6.91 -7.83
CA GLY A 432 14.82 -6.59 -7.95
C GLY A 432 14.52 -5.37 -8.82
N VAL A 433 15.33 -4.30 -8.79
CA VAL A 433 15.02 -3.06 -9.52
C VAL A 433 14.88 -3.25 -11.03
N PRO A 434 15.76 -4.00 -11.74
CA PRO A 434 15.56 -4.27 -13.16
C PRO A 434 14.22 -4.97 -13.46
N LEU A 435 13.82 -5.92 -12.62
CA LEU A 435 12.57 -6.66 -12.77
C LEU A 435 11.34 -5.79 -12.42
N LEU A 436 11.48 -4.84 -11.50
CA LEU A 436 10.45 -3.84 -11.23
C LEU A 436 10.22 -2.94 -12.45
N MET A 437 11.29 -2.53 -13.14
CA MET A 437 11.19 -1.78 -14.40
C MET A 437 10.52 -2.58 -15.50
N GLU A 438 10.82 -3.87 -15.60
CA GLU A 438 10.17 -4.79 -16.53
C GLU A 438 8.68 -4.94 -16.21
N LYS A 439 8.32 -5.13 -14.92
CA LYS A 439 6.92 -5.15 -14.44
C LYS A 439 6.19 -3.87 -14.88
N PHE A 440 6.77 -2.70 -14.62
CA PHE A 440 6.20 -1.43 -15.02
C PHE A 440 5.99 -1.35 -16.54
N GLY A 441 6.99 -1.68 -17.33
CA GLY A 441 6.90 -1.68 -18.78
C GLY A 441 5.82 -2.60 -19.33
N LYS A 442 5.68 -3.80 -18.78
CA LYS A 442 4.61 -4.75 -19.11
C LYS A 442 3.23 -4.16 -18.80
N ASN A 443 3.08 -3.52 -17.65
CA ASN A 443 1.79 -2.98 -17.21
C ASN A 443 1.39 -1.73 -18.00
N VAL A 444 2.33 -0.86 -18.35
CA VAL A 444 2.09 0.27 -19.27
C VAL A 444 1.64 -0.22 -20.65
N ALA A 445 2.25 -1.31 -21.15
CA ALA A 445 1.89 -1.88 -22.46
C ALA A 445 0.48 -2.50 -22.51
N ARG A 446 -0.17 -2.75 -21.37
CA ARG A 446 -1.56 -3.23 -21.32
C ARG A 446 -2.58 -2.17 -21.71
N VAL A 447 -2.24 -0.89 -21.50
CA VAL A 447 -3.17 0.24 -21.64
C VAL A 447 -2.78 1.13 -22.82
N PHE A 448 -1.49 1.33 -23.08
CA PHE A 448 -1.01 2.35 -23.99
C PHE A 448 -0.36 1.75 -25.24
N ALA A 449 -0.67 2.35 -26.41
CA ALA A 449 -0.03 1.99 -27.67
C ALA A 449 1.49 2.29 -27.63
N ALA A 450 2.28 1.62 -28.49
CA ALA A 450 3.73 1.63 -28.45
C ALA A 450 4.35 3.04 -28.36
N LYS A 451 3.92 3.99 -29.19
CA LYS A 451 4.43 5.38 -29.21
C LYS A 451 4.20 6.11 -27.87
N GLN A 452 3.02 5.93 -27.26
CA GLN A 452 2.67 6.55 -25.99
C GLN A 452 3.42 5.86 -24.84
N ARG A 453 3.45 4.52 -24.85
CA ARG A 453 4.25 3.72 -23.91
C ARG A 453 5.71 4.18 -23.86
N ASP A 454 6.35 4.31 -25.01
CA ASP A 454 7.77 4.68 -25.08
C ASP A 454 8.02 6.09 -24.52
N ARG A 455 7.07 7.03 -24.71
CA ARG A 455 7.13 8.36 -24.07
C ARG A 455 6.99 8.28 -22.56
N ILE A 456 6.05 7.48 -22.05
CA ILE A 456 5.86 7.26 -20.60
C ILE A 456 7.13 6.67 -19.99
N LEU A 457 7.67 5.61 -20.59
CA LEU A 457 8.87 4.94 -20.09
C LEU A 457 10.08 5.88 -20.10
N LYS A 458 10.28 6.66 -21.17
CA LYS A 458 11.38 7.63 -21.26
C LYS A 458 11.38 8.63 -20.08
N VAL A 459 10.21 9.15 -19.70
CA VAL A 459 10.09 10.10 -18.59
C VAL A 459 10.25 9.37 -17.25
N CYS A 460 9.54 8.25 -17.06
CA CYS A 460 9.52 7.55 -15.79
C CYS A 460 10.87 6.92 -15.40
N LEU A 461 11.70 6.55 -16.38
CA LEU A 461 13.00 5.91 -16.12
C LEU A 461 14.12 6.91 -15.86
N ASP A 462 13.93 8.20 -16.19
CA ASP A 462 14.92 9.26 -15.93
C ASP A 462 14.48 10.18 -14.77
N GLN A 463 15.24 10.14 -13.69
CA GLN A 463 14.93 10.89 -12.45
C GLN A 463 14.82 12.40 -12.70
N LYS A 464 15.76 12.98 -13.45
CA LYS A 464 15.82 14.44 -13.65
C LYS A 464 14.68 14.92 -14.52
N THR A 465 14.41 14.20 -15.61
CA THR A 465 13.30 14.49 -16.53
C THR A 465 11.97 14.41 -15.78
N LEU A 466 11.76 13.36 -14.98
CA LEU A 466 10.54 13.21 -14.19
C LEU A 466 10.39 14.36 -13.19
N GLU A 467 11.40 14.64 -12.38
CA GLU A 467 11.33 15.68 -11.33
C GLU A 467 11.02 17.08 -11.89
N ALA A 468 11.54 17.40 -13.06
CA ALA A 468 11.37 18.72 -13.69
C ALA A 468 10.03 18.90 -14.40
N MET A 469 9.33 17.81 -14.75
CA MET A 469 8.10 17.86 -15.53
C MET A 469 6.94 18.44 -14.72
N ALA A 470 6.10 19.26 -15.33
CA ALA A 470 4.86 19.71 -14.70
C ALA A 470 3.91 18.53 -14.47
N VAL A 471 3.21 18.52 -13.32
CA VAL A 471 2.38 17.36 -12.93
C VAL A 471 1.29 17.08 -13.96
N HIS A 472 0.60 18.12 -14.46
CA HIS A 472 -0.46 17.94 -15.45
C HIS A 472 0.06 17.40 -16.78
N GLU A 473 1.26 17.80 -17.20
CA GLU A 473 1.92 17.26 -18.40
C GLU A 473 2.30 15.78 -18.21
N PHE A 474 2.81 15.43 -17.02
CA PHE A 474 3.10 14.03 -16.67
C PHE A 474 1.85 13.16 -16.73
N VAL A 475 0.74 13.63 -16.14
CA VAL A 475 -0.53 12.90 -16.14
C VAL A 475 -1.11 12.83 -17.55
N ASP A 476 -0.98 13.88 -18.37
CA ASP A 476 -1.44 13.89 -19.77
C ASP A 476 -0.70 12.89 -20.67
N LEU A 477 0.52 12.45 -20.29
CA LEU A 477 1.18 11.33 -20.99
C LEU A 477 0.36 10.03 -20.88
N MET A 478 -0.47 9.89 -19.83
CA MET A 478 -1.24 8.70 -19.50
C MET A 478 -2.76 8.90 -19.72
N ALA A 479 -3.17 9.94 -20.43
CA ALA A 479 -4.56 10.13 -20.86
C ALA A 479 -4.93 9.15 -21.99
N VAL A 480 -6.18 8.66 -21.96
CA VAL A 480 -6.78 7.76 -22.98
C VAL A 480 -8.07 8.35 -23.51
#